data_d5489d2f1d8f1df74ab11c6a9b0ed8bb
#
_entry.id   d5489d2f1d8f1df74ab11c6a9b0ed8bb
#
_cell.length_a   1.000
_cell.length_b   1.000
_cell.length_c   1.000
_cell.angle_alpha   90.00
_cell.angle_beta   90.00
_cell.angle_gamma   90.00
#
_symmetry.space_group_name_H-M   'P 1'
#
loop_
_entity.id
_entity.type
_entity.pdbx_description
1 polymer ?
#
loop_
_entity_poly.entity_id
_entity_poly.type
_entity_poly.pdbx_seq_one_letter_code
_entity_poly.pdbx_strand_id
1 'polypeptide(L)'
;NTLGSDALRWFLVSSPILRGGNLSIDREGKEIAKSSRKALIPLWNAFYFFTLYANAEGLKAKELYAPKDILDRYILAKTRDLVKTLTEELDACDIVSACAAVADFLEIMNNWYIRRSRARFWDVSQGTEAFDTLYTVLVTLSKALAPLLPLTCEYIYRALTGGESVHLTDYPDYNAFAADDKLVADMDFVRAVCSTAKAIREDHKLRNRLPLASMTVAGAKTGALNAYAELIEDEVNVKNLILAQNVEELADQTLYIITPLVGKRLGRFMKDILAASKTTEWRKNDD
;
A
#
# COMPACT_ATOMS: atom_id res chain seq x y z
N ASN A 1 -0.58 -3.12 30.66
CA ASN A 1 0.79 -3.08 30.09
C ASN A 1 1.14 -4.21 29.10
N THR A 2 0.16 -4.99 28.65
CA THR A 2 0.43 -6.12 27.74
C THR A 2 0.70 -5.70 26.28
N LEU A 3 0.24 -4.52 25.86
CA LEU A 3 0.32 -4.06 24.46
C LEU A 3 1.41 -3.01 24.21
N GLY A 4 1.98 -2.42 25.25
CA GLY A 4 3.02 -1.41 25.14
C GLY A 4 2.51 0.02 24.90
N SER A 5 3.38 1.00 25.16
CA SER A 5 3.03 2.43 25.12
C SER A 5 2.77 2.93 23.71
N ASP A 6 3.57 2.50 22.73
CA ASP A 6 3.39 2.91 21.33
C ASP A 6 2.09 2.36 20.73
N ALA A 7 1.62 1.18 21.18
CA ALA A 7 0.34 0.65 20.75
C ALA A 7 -0.83 1.52 21.20
N LEU A 8 -0.81 1.96 22.48
CA LEU A 8 -1.80 2.88 23.01
C LEU A 8 -1.70 4.25 22.34
N ARG A 9 -0.49 4.77 22.15
CA ARG A 9 -0.25 6.03 21.47
C ARG A 9 -0.80 5.99 20.04
N TRP A 10 -0.43 4.99 19.26
CA TRP A 10 -0.93 4.81 17.90
C TRP A 10 -2.45 4.73 17.83
N PHE A 11 -3.07 3.95 18.74
CA PHE A 11 -4.52 3.85 18.82
C PHE A 11 -5.19 5.20 19.05
N LEU A 12 -4.65 6.02 19.95
CA LEU A 12 -5.22 7.34 20.25
C LEU A 12 -5.03 8.31 19.08
N VAL A 13 -3.81 8.43 18.53
CA VAL A 13 -3.50 9.41 17.47
C VAL A 13 -4.07 9.04 16.11
N SER A 14 -4.34 7.76 15.85
CA SER A 14 -5.00 7.30 14.61
C SER A 14 -6.54 7.26 14.70
N SER A 15 -7.09 7.60 15.85
CA SER A 15 -8.53 7.49 16.08
C SER A 15 -9.31 8.74 15.67
N PRO A 16 -10.62 8.63 15.43
CA PRO A 16 -11.47 9.77 15.11
C PRO A 16 -11.55 10.84 16.21
N ILE A 17 -11.08 10.55 17.45
CA ILE A 17 -11.14 11.49 18.57
C ILE A 17 -10.41 12.80 18.27
N LEU A 18 -9.34 12.76 17.49
CA LEU A 18 -8.59 13.95 17.10
C LEU A 18 -9.36 14.86 16.12
N ARG A 19 -10.45 14.34 15.55
CA ARG A 19 -11.38 15.11 14.69
C ARG A 19 -12.72 15.35 15.36
N GLY A 20 -12.80 15.25 16.68
CA GLY A 20 -14.02 15.46 17.45
C GLY A 20 -15.01 14.27 17.41
N GLY A 21 -14.56 13.10 16.95
CA GLY A 21 -15.35 11.88 16.95
C GLY A 21 -15.32 11.15 18.31
N ASN A 22 -16.10 10.08 18.41
CA ASN A 22 -16.15 9.24 19.59
C ASN A 22 -15.07 8.16 19.56
N LEU A 23 -14.48 7.86 20.73
CA LEU A 23 -13.55 6.77 20.93
C LEU A 23 -14.19 5.73 21.84
N SER A 24 -14.25 4.48 21.39
CA SER A 24 -14.63 3.35 22.23
C SER A 24 -13.37 2.58 22.67
N ILE A 25 -13.24 2.40 23.96
CA ILE A 25 -12.13 1.62 24.55
C ILE A 25 -12.75 0.45 25.30
N ASP A 26 -12.43 -0.76 24.87
CA ASP A 26 -12.81 -1.97 25.58
C ASP A 26 -11.84 -2.28 26.73
N ARG A 27 -12.31 -2.96 27.77
CA ARG A 27 -11.50 -3.29 28.94
C ARG A 27 -10.36 -4.27 28.65
N GLU A 28 -10.52 -5.09 27.61
CA GLU A 28 -9.56 -6.12 27.22
C GLU A 28 -8.47 -5.61 26.27
N GLY A 29 -8.60 -4.37 25.76
CA GLY A 29 -7.65 -3.75 24.83
C GLY A 29 -7.70 -4.32 23.41
N LYS A 30 -8.80 -4.95 23.00
CA LYS A 30 -8.97 -5.54 21.66
C LYS A 30 -8.86 -4.51 20.54
N GLU A 31 -9.43 -3.31 20.75
CA GLU A 31 -9.36 -2.24 19.76
C GLU A 31 -7.92 -1.68 19.64
N ILE A 32 -7.19 -1.60 20.74
CA ILE A 32 -5.76 -1.22 20.72
C ILE A 32 -4.95 -2.28 19.95
N ALA A 33 -5.17 -3.56 20.24
CA ALA A 33 -4.50 -4.65 19.53
C ALA A 33 -4.84 -4.67 18.04
N LYS A 34 -6.09 -4.37 17.66
CA LYS A 34 -6.52 -4.26 16.27
C LYS A 34 -5.85 -3.08 15.55
N SER A 35 -5.73 -1.94 16.22
CA SER A 35 -5.04 -0.76 15.70
C SER A 35 -3.54 -1.04 15.47
N SER A 36 -2.88 -1.75 16.40
CA SER A 36 -1.47 -2.12 16.29
C SER A 36 -1.17 -2.99 15.07
N ARG A 37 -2.13 -3.77 14.58
CA ARG A 37 -1.99 -4.58 13.37
C ARG A 37 -1.88 -3.75 12.10
N LYS A 38 -2.22 -2.47 12.14
CA LYS A 38 -2.15 -1.58 10.97
C LYS A 38 -0.78 -0.92 10.80
N ALA A 39 -0.02 -0.76 11.89
CA ALA A 39 1.28 -0.08 11.82
C ALA A 39 2.39 -0.80 12.58
N LEU A 40 2.27 -0.98 13.90
CA LEU A 40 3.37 -1.51 14.71
C LEU A 40 3.80 -2.90 14.27
N ILE A 41 2.83 -3.82 14.12
CA ILE A 41 3.14 -5.20 13.72
C ILE A 41 3.72 -5.27 12.32
N PRO A 42 3.17 -4.60 11.28
CA PRO A 42 3.79 -4.58 9.95
C PRO A 42 5.19 -3.97 9.92
N LEU A 43 5.41 -2.86 10.63
CA LEU A 43 6.72 -2.23 10.74
C LEU A 43 7.73 -3.17 11.40
N TRP A 44 7.35 -3.78 12.53
CA TRP A 44 8.18 -4.74 13.23
C TRP A 44 8.50 -5.98 12.40
N ASN A 45 7.52 -6.50 11.68
CA ASN A 45 7.71 -7.66 10.80
C ASN A 45 8.69 -7.38 9.66
N ALA A 46 8.63 -6.19 9.06
CA ALA A 46 9.58 -5.77 8.04
C ALA A 46 11.01 -5.66 8.61
N PHE A 47 11.15 -5.04 9.77
CA PHE A 47 12.43 -4.95 10.47
C PHE A 47 12.97 -6.34 10.84
N TYR A 48 12.12 -7.21 11.41
CA TYR A 48 12.52 -8.57 11.76
C TYR A 48 12.93 -9.39 10.53
N PHE A 49 12.16 -9.28 9.44
CA PHE A 49 12.50 -9.92 8.17
C PHE A 49 13.88 -9.46 7.68
N PHE A 50 14.11 -8.16 7.64
CA PHE A 50 15.39 -7.61 7.22
C PHE A 50 16.56 -8.13 8.08
N THR A 51 16.44 -8.00 9.40
CA THR A 51 17.52 -8.39 10.31
C THR A 51 17.79 -9.88 10.29
N LEU A 52 16.75 -10.71 10.14
CA LEU A 52 16.89 -12.16 10.07
C LEU A 52 17.77 -12.57 8.87
N TYR A 53 17.47 -12.06 7.68
CA TYR A 53 18.19 -12.43 6.48
C TYR A 53 19.55 -11.73 6.37
N ALA A 54 19.63 -10.45 6.71
CA ALA A 54 20.92 -9.74 6.72
C ALA A 54 21.94 -10.38 7.67
N ASN A 55 21.49 -10.80 8.86
CA ASN A 55 22.36 -11.49 9.81
C ASN A 55 22.75 -12.90 9.34
N ALA A 56 21.82 -13.64 8.73
CA ALA A 56 22.10 -14.97 8.21
C ALA A 56 23.18 -14.95 7.13
N GLU A 57 23.16 -13.92 6.27
CA GLU A 57 24.14 -13.72 5.19
C GLU A 57 25.37 -12.90 5.63
N GLY A 58 25.43 -12.43 6.88
CA GLY A 58 26.52 -11.58 7.38
C GLY A 58 26.64 -10.23 6.67
N LEU A 59 25.54 -9.74 6.09
CA LEU A 59 25.50 -8.52 5.29
C LEU A 59 25.45 -7.26 6.16
N LYS A 60 26.23 -6.26 5.74
CA LYS A 60 26.10 -4.88 6.21
C LYS A 60 25.51 -4.04 5.10
N ALA A 61 24.21 -3.82 5.17
CA ALA A 61 23.51 -2.99 4.21
C ALA A 61 23.88 -1.51 4.38
N LYS A 62 23.76 -0.76 3.30
CA LYS A 62 24.02 0.67 3.22
C LYS A 62 22.83 1.39 2.58
N GLU A 63 22.76 2.69 2.76
CA GLU A 63 21.74 3.50 2.09
C GLU A 63 21.93 3.49 0.58
N LEU A 64 20.83 3.26 -0.15
CA LEU A 64 20.79 3.22 -1.61
C LEU A 64 19.57 4.01 -2.10
N TYR A 65 19.82 5.06 -2.89
CA TYR A 65 18.79 5.98 -3.40
C TYR A 65 18.51 5.82 -4.90
N ALA A 66 19.34 5.10 -5.64
CA ALA A 66 19.21 4.91 -7.09
C ALA A 66 19.37 3.44 -7.49
N PRO A 67 18.46 2.55 -7.06
CA PRO A 67 18.50 1.14 -7.46
C PRO A 67 18.10 0.97 -8.94
N LYS A 68 18.45 -0.20 -9.49
CA LYS A 68 18.12 -0.57 -10.88
C LYS A 68 16.80 -1.32 -10.98
N ASP A 69 16.53 -2.18 -10.00
CA ASP A 69 15.32 -3.01 -9.97
C ASP A 69 14.05 -2.17 -9.88
N ILE A 70 13.04 -2.55 -10.63
CA ILE A 70 11.80 -1.78 -10.73
C ILE A 70 10.99 -1.75 -9.43
N LEU A 71 11.03 -2.85 -8.64
CA LEU A 71 10.36 -2.91 -7.33
C LEU A 71 11.07 -2.06 -6.30
N ASP A 72 12.42 -2.00 -6.37
CA ASP A 72 13.23 -1.15 -5.49
C ASP A 72 12.99 0.33 -5.80
N ARG A 73 12.98 0.71 -7.07
CA ARG A 73 12.62 2.08 -7.50
C ARG A 73 11.22 2.46 -7.05
N TYR A 74 10.26 1.55 -7.22
CA TYR A 74 8.88 1.77 -6.79
C TYR A 74 8.77 2.02 -5.29
N ILE A 75 9.37 1.16 -4.44
CA ILE A 75 9.24 1.34 -2.99
C ILE A 75 9.95 2.60 -2.50
N LEU A 76 11.07 3.01 -3.12
CA LEU A 76 11.72 4.28 -2.78
C LEU A 76 10.88 5.48 -3.22
N ALA A 77 10.25 5.46 -4.39
CA ALA A 77 9.31 6.50 -4.83
C ALA A 77 8.10 6.59 -3.89
N LYS A 78 7.54 5.45 -3.46
CA LYS A 78 6.46 5.42 -2.44
C LYS A 78 6.94 5.93 -1.07
N THR A 79 8.21 5.68 -0.70
CA THR A 79 8.80 6.23 0.53
C THR A 79 8.91 7.75 0.45
N ARG A 80 9.34 8.28 -0.70
CA ARG A 80 9.32 9.71 -0.99
C ARG A 80 7.94 10.32 -0.77
N ASP A 81 6.93 9.72 -1.39
CA ASP A 81 5.55 10.21 -1.32
C ASP A 81 5.01 10.15 0.11
N LEU A 82 5.33 9.08 0.85
CA LEU A 82 4.97 8.99 2.26
C LEU A 82 5.62 10.10 3.09
N VAL A 83 6.94 10.31 2.97
CA VAL A 83 7.65 11.34 3.74
C VAL A 83 7.09 12.73 3.42
N LYS A 84 6.81 13.01 2.14
CA LYS A 84 6.16 14.24 1.70
C LYS A 84 4.79 14.41 2.35
N THR A 85 3.93 13.41 2.24
CA THR A 85 2.59 13.43 2.86
C THR A 85 2.66 13.60 4.36
N LEU A 86 3.57 12.89 5.05
CA LEU A 86 3.74 13.05 6.49
C LEU A 86 4.20 14.46 6.87
N THR A 87 5.09 15.08 6.10
CA THR A 87 5.51 16.46 6.33
C THR A 87 4.31 17.40 6.24
N GLU A 88 3.53 17.31 5.15
CA GLU A 88 2.37 18.14 4.89
C GLU A 88 1.27 17.95 5.96
N GLU A 89 0.92 16.72 6.29
CA GLU A 89 -0.16 16.40 7.23
C GLU A 89 0.20 16.73 8.69
N LEU A 90 1.46 16.48 9.09
CA LEU A 90 1.92 16.81 10.44
C LEU A 90 2.03 18.34 10.62
N ASP A 91 2.48 19.09 9.60
CA ASP A 91 2.51 20.55 9.62
C ASP A 91 1.08 21.12 9.68
N ALA A 92 0.12 20.47 9.01
CA ALA A 92 -1.29 20.82 9.10
C ALA A 92 -1.98 20.33 10.40
N CYS A 93 -1.27 19.63 11.29
CA CYS A 93 -1.82 18.96 12.47
C CYS A 93 -2.93 17.92 12.17
N ASP A 94 -3.01 17.38 10.94
CA ASP A 94 -3.92 16.27 10.60
C ASP A 94 -3.24 14.91 10.83
N ILE A 95 -3.07 14.58 12.10
CA ILE A 95 -2.39 13.36 12.52
C ILE A 95 -3.16 12.09 12.07
N VAL A 96 -4.46 12.17 11.91
CA VAL A 96 -5.29 11.04 11.46
C VAL A 96 -4.98 10.68 10.01
N SER A 97 -4.87 11.67 9.12
CA SER A 97 -4.44 11.47 7.74
C SER A 97 -3.01 10.96 7.65
N ALA A 98 -2.10 11.51 8.44
CA ALA A 98 -0.73 11.01 8.54
C ALA A 98 -0.70 9.52 8.92
N CYS A 99 -1.46 9.11 9.94
CA CYS A 99 -1.56 7.71 10.36
C CYS A 99 -2.17 6.80 9.27
N ALA A 100 -3.14 7.28 8.50
CA ALA A 100 -3.71 6.53 7.39
C ALA A 100 -2.67 6.28 6.29
N ALA A 101 -1.92 7.32 5.88
CA ALA A 101 -0.84 7.19 4.91
C ALA A 101 0.24 6.18 5.33
N VAL A 102 0.60 6.16 6.63
CA VAL A 102 1.53 5.16 7.19
C VAL A 102 0.97 3.75 7.05
N ALA A 103 -0.29 3.52 7.40
CA ALA A 103 -0.88 2.19 7.34
C ALA A 103 -0.94 1.67 5.89
N ASP A 104 -1.29 2.52 4.93
CA ASP A 104 -1.33 2.18 3.50
C ASP A 104 0.07 1.87 2.96
N PHE A 105 1.07 2.67 3.34
CA PHE A 105 2.46 2.40 2.94
C PHE A 105 2.97 1.07 3.50
N LEU A 106 2.73 0.78 4.76
CA LEU A 106 3.17 -0.46 5.40
C LEU A 106 2.50 -1.70 4.77
N GLU A 107 1.25 -1.58 4.32
CA GLU A 107 0.60 -2.61 3.50
C GLU A 107 1.36 -2.85 2.21
N ILE A 108 1.68 -1.79 1.46
CA ILE A 108 2.44 -1.85 0.22
C ILE A 108 3.81 -2.48 0.43
N MET A 109 4.54 -2.01 1.43
CA MET A 109 5.89 -2.49 1.74
C MET A 109 5.90 -4.00 2.07
N ASN A 110 4.99 -4.48 2.91
CA ASN A 110 4.98 -5.88 3.34
C ASN A 110 4.33 -6.80 2.30
N ASN A 111 3.11 -6.45 1.83
CA ASN A 111 2.28 -7.35 1.03
C ASN A 111 2.59 -7.27 -0.47
N TRP A 112 3.35 -6.26 -0.91
CA TRP A 112 3.80 -6.16 -2.28
C TRP A 112 5.31 -6.24 -2.37
N TYR A 113 6.06 -5.23 -1.89
CA TYR A 113 7.50 -5.15 -2.09
C TYR A 113 8.26 -6.33 -1.45
N ILE A 114 8.17 -6.52 -0.13
CA ILE A 114 8.90 -7.59 0.57
C ILE A 114 8.48 -8.96 0.06
N ARG A 115 7.18 -9.17 -0.11
CA ARG A 115 6.65 -10.46 -0.56
C ARG A 115 7.13 -10.81 -1.97
N ARG A 116 7.16 -9.85 -2.89
CA ARG A 116 7.60 -10.05 -4.26
C ARG A 116 9.11 -10.18 -4.38
N SER A 117 9.85 -9.51 -3.53
CA SER A 117 11.31 -9.51 -3.52
C SER A 117 11.93 -10.65 -2.71
N ARG A 118 11.12 -11.57 -2.12
CA ARG A 118 11.64 -12.61 -1.22
C ARG A 118 12.78 -13.44 -1.79
N ALA A 119 12.68 -13.85 -3.06
CA ALA A 119 13.73 -14.64 -3.71
C ALA A 119 15.08 -13.91 -3.71
N ARG A 120 15.09 -12.58 -3.84
CA ARG A 120 16.29 -11.74 -3.82
C ARG A 120 16.92 -11.63 -2.43
N PHE A 121 16.14 -11.85 -1.36
CA PHE A 121 16.63 -11.93 0.01
C PHE A 121 17.15 -13.33 0.37
N TRP A 122 16.75 -14.37 -0.36
CA TRP A 122 17.20 -15.74 -0.13
C TRP A 122 18.44 -16.09 -0.94
N ASP A 123 18.66 -15.41 -2.05
CA ASP A 123 19.81 -15.64 -2.93
C ASP A 123 20.55 -14.32 -3.20
N VAL A 124 21.59 -14.10 -2.42
CA VAL A 124 22.46 -12.91 -2.51
C VAL A 124 23.46 -12.98 -3.66
N SER A 125 23.53 -14.11 -4.40
CA SER A 125 24.43 -14.24 -5.55
C SER A 125 24.16 -13.22 -6.64
N GLN A 126 22.93 -12.72 -6.73
CA GLN A 126 22.50 -11.70 -7.68
C GLN A 126 22.71 -10.25 -7.18
N GLY A 127 23.26 -10.07 -5.98
CA GLY A 127 23.57 -8.77 -5.40
C GLY A 127 22.77 -8.44 -4.14
N THR A 128 23.16 -7.36 -3.47
CA THR A 128 22.60 -6.90 -2.19
C THR A 128 21.62 -5.75 -2.35
N GLU A 129 21.26 -5.36 -3.57
CA GLU A 129 20.45 -4.16 -3.85
C GLU A 129 19.11 -4.15 -3.10
N ALA A 130 18.44 -5.31 -3.01
CA ALA A 130 17.19 -5.42 -2.24
C ALA A 130 17.38 -5.16 -0.74
N PHE A 131 18.52 -5.63 -0.17
CA PHE A 131 18.86 -5.35 1.23
C PHE A 131 19.14 -3.86 1.45
N ASP A 132 19.97 -3.25 0.59
CA ASP A 132 20.33 -1.85 0.67
C ASP A 132 19.08 -0.95 0.52
N THR A 133 18.17 -1.33 -0.38
CA THR A 133 16.87 -0.64 -0.55
C THR A 133 16.00 -0.77 0.69
N LEU A 134 15.78 -1.98 1.20
CA LEU A 134 14.94 -2.17 2.39
C LEU A 134 15.55 -1.51 3.63
N TYR A 135 16.88 -1.53 3.77
CA TYR A 135 17.59 -0.79 4.81
C TYR A 135 17.30 0.71 4.73
N THR A 136 17.42 1.30 3.54
CA THR A 136 17.14 2.72 3.29
C THR A 136 15.71 3.06 3.68
N VAL A 137 14.74 2.24 3.27
CA VAL A 137 13.33 2.41 3.63
C VAL A 137 13.13 2.35 5.14
N LEU A 138 13.69 1.34 5.83
CA LEU A 138 13.51 1.15 7.27
C LEU A 138 14.16 2.27 8.10
N VAL A 139 15.34 2.74 7.70
CA VAL A 139 16.00 3.88 8.36
C VAL A 139 15.16 5.15 8.18
N THR A 140 14.70 5.41 6.96
CA THR A 140 13.83 6.56 6.66
C THR A 140 12.52 6.49 7.45
N LEU A 141 11.85 5.33 7.48
CA LEU A 141 10.64 5.13 8.27
C LEU A 141 10.87 5.35 9.76
N SER A 142 12.00 4.87 10.29
CA SER A 142 12.32 5.09 11.71
C SER A 142 12.40 6.57 12.06
N LYS A 143 12.99 7.39 11.18
CA LYS A 143 13.04 8.85 11.35
C LYS A 143 11.67 9.51 11.17
N ALA A 144 10.97 9.17 10.09
CA ALA A 144 9.68 9.80 9.73
C ALA A 144 8.56 9.47 10.74
N LEU A 145 8.57 8.26 11.30
CA LEU A 145 7.55 7.78 12.24
C LEU A 145 7.90 8.02 13.71
N ALA A 146 9.09 8.51 14.03
CA ALA A 146 9.50 8.78 15.42
C ALA A 146 8.52 9.68 16.19
N PRO A 147 7.88 10.72 15.61
CA PRO A 147 6.86 11.50 16.31
C PRO A 147 5.61 10.69 16.68
N LEU A 148 5.27 9.65 15.92
CA LEU A 148 4.07 8.83 16.10
C LEU A 148 4.34 7.58 16.95
N LEU A 149 5.50 6.93 16.75
CA LEU A 149 5.91 5.65 17.37
C LEU A 149 7.31 5.77 17.98
N PRO A 150 7.51 6.64 18.98
CA PRO A 150 8.84 7.02 19.45
C PRO A 150 9.70 5.87 19.96
N LEU A 151 9.13 4.92 20.70
CA LEU A 151 9.91 3.83 21.30
C LEU A 151 10.26 2.74 20.29
N THR A 152 9.33 2.42 19.40
CA THR A 152 9.53 1.41 18.35
C THR A 152 10.56 1.92 17.33
N CYS A 153 10.44 3.17 16.90
CA CYS A 153 11.36 3.79 15.95
C CYS A 153 12.76 3.96 16.53
N GLU A 154 12.89 4.31 17.82
CA GLU A 154 14.17 4.38 18.52
C GLU A 154 14.89 3.03 18.49
N TYR A 155 14.17 1.96 18.84
CA TYR A 155 14.74 0.62 18.85
C TYR A 155 15.22 0.20 17.45
N ILE A 156 14.36 0.37 16.44
CA ILE A 156 14.67 -0.01 15.05
C ILE A 156 15.87 0.79 14.52
N TYR A 157 15.86 2.11 14.70
CA TYR A 157 16.93 2.99 14.26
C TYR A 157 18.29 2.61 14.84
N ARG A 158 18.34 2.44 16.16
CA ARG A 158 19.59 2.07 16.85
C ARG A 158 20.09 0.70 16.43
N ALA A 159 19.20 -0.27 16.27
CA ALA A 159 19.56 -1.62 15.83
C ALA A 159 20.10 -1.64 14.40
N LEU A 160 19.57 -0.80 13.51
CA LEU A 160 20.00 -0.75 12.11
C LEU A 160 21.28 0.06 11.92
N THR A 161 21.39 1.21 12.58
CA THR A 161 22.45 2.20 12.30
C THR A 161 23.59 2.20 13.32
N GLY A 162 23.33 1.73 14.54
CA GLY A 162 24.23 1.92 15.68
C GLY A 162 24.28 3.39 16.17
N GLY A 163 23.41 4.27 15.64
CA GLY A 163 23.32 5.68 16.05
C GLY A 163 22.85 5.85 17.51
N GLU A 164 23.11 7.02 18.08
CA GLU A 164 22.81 7.32 19.48
C GLU A 164 21.31 7.33 19.75
N SER A 165 20.54 8.07 18.97
CA SER A 165 19.08 8.14 19.04
C SER A 165 18.48 8.66 17.75
N VAL A 166 17.30 8.11 17.35
CA VAL A 166 16.52 8.63 16.24
C VAL A 166 16.01 10.05 16.50
N HIS A 167 15.77 10.37 17.78
CA HIS A 167 15.23 11.67 18.20
C HIS A 167 16.26 12.81 18.15
N LEU A 168 17.53 12.50 17.91
CA LEU A 168 18.61 13.46 17.69
C LEU A 168 18.93 13.67 16.21
N THR A 169 18.20 12.99 15.32
CA THR A 169 18.38 13.13 13.86
C THR A 169 17.43 14.14 13.27
N ASP A 170 17.82 14.72 12.14
CA ASP A 170 16.91 15.54 11.33
C ASP A 170 15.77 14.69 10.77
N TYR A 171 14.61 15.32 10.56
CA TYR A 171 13.50 14.72 9.86
C TYR A 171 13.91 14.41 8.41
N PRO A 172 13.52 13.25 7.84
CA PRO A 172 13.99 12.88 6.50
C PRO A 172 13.49 13.84 5.42
N ASP A 173 14.42 14.21 4.52
CA ASP A 173 14.07 15.02 3.34
C ASP A 173 13.57 14.10 2.21
N TYR A 174 12.32 14.30 1.78
CA TYR A 174 11.74 13.56 0.66
C TYR A 174 12.43 13.86 -0.68
N ASN A 175 13.14 15.01 -0.80
CA ASN A 175 13.89 15.33 -2.02
C ASN A 175 15.17 14.51 -2.19
N ALA A 176 15.61 13.80 -1.16
CA ALA A 176 16.70 12.82 -1.29
C ALA A 176 16.34 11.62 -2.19
N PHE A 177 15.05 11.39 -2.40
CA PHE A 177 14.54 10.30 -3.23
C PHE A 177 14.12 10.81 -4.61
N ALA A 178 14.38 10.02 -5.65
CA ALA A 178 13.91 10.35 -6.99
C ALA A 178 12.38 10.31 -7.08
N ALA A 179 11.79 11.31 -7.71
CA ALA A 179 10.38 11.28 -8.08
C ALA A 179 10.20 10.36 -9.30
N ASP A 180 9.25 9.43 -9.23
CA ASP A 180 8.87 8.58 -10.36
C ASP A 180 7.35 8.36 -10.36
N ASP A 181 6.61 9.46 -10.54
CA ASP A 181 5.15 9.49 -10.46
C ASP A 181 4.51 8.53 -11.48
N LYS A 182 5.16 8.37 -12.65
CA LYS A 182 4.69 7.42 -13.66
C LYS A 182 4.82 5.98 -13.19
N LEU A 183 5.97 5.61 -12.65
CA LEU A 183 6.18 4.25 -12.11
C LEU A 183 5.21 3.97 -10.95
N VAL A 184 5.01 4.94 -10.06
CA VAL A 184 4.06 4.82 -8.95
C VAL A 184 2.65 4.58 -9.48
N ALA A 185 2.18 5.38 -10.43
CA ALA A 185 0.83 5.24 -11.01
C ALA A 185 0.66 3.91 -11.75
N ASP A 186 1.64 3.51 -12.56
CA ASP A 186 1.62 2.25 -13.29
C ASP A 186 1.61 1.04 -12.35
N MET A 187 2.48 1.03 -11.33
CA MET A 187 2.57 -0.09 -10.38
C MET A 187 1.37 -0.14 -9.44
N ASP A 188 0.80 0.99 -9.01
CA ASP A 188 -0.43 1.01 -8.23
C ASP A 188 -1.61 0.48 -9.07
N PHE A 189 -1.63 0.74 -10.37
CA PHE A 189 -2.60 0.14 -11.30
C PHE A 189 -2.39 -1.38 -11.42
N VAL A 190 -1.15 -1.85 -11.57
CA VAL A 190 -0.81 -3.29 -11.55
C VAL A 190 -1.33 -3.96 -10.28
N ARG A 191 -1.09 -3.35 -9.12
CA ARG A 191 -1.57 -3.87 -7.83
C ARG A 191 -3.10 -3.94 -7.77
N ALA A 192 -3.79 -2.92 -8.28
CA ALA A 192 -5.25 -2.91 -8.34
C ALA A 192 -5.79 -4.04 -9.24
N VAL A 193 -5.17 -4.27 -10.40
CA VAL A 193 -5.52 -5.39 -11.30
C VAL A 193 -5.31 -6.74 -10.61
N CYS A 194 -4.15 -6.93 -9.97
CA CYS A 194 -3.86 -8.17 -9.25
C CYS A 194 -4.82 -8.41 -8.08
N SER A 195 -5.17 -7.36 -7.33
CA SER A 195 -6.14 -7.44 -6.23
C SER A 195 -7.53 -7.82 -6.73
N THR A 196 -8.00 -7.19 -7.81
CA THR A 196 -9.28 -7.50 -8.44
C THR A 196 -9.32 -8.95 -8.94
N ALA A 197 -8.27 -9.39 -9.61
CA ALA A 197 -8.16 -10.76 -10.08
C ALA A 197 -8.24 -11.79 -8.94
N LYS A 198 -7.59 -11.50 -7.82
CA LYS A 198 -7.65 -12.36 -6.62
C LYS A 198 -9.04 -12.35 -5.98
N ALA A 199 -9.72 -11.21 -5.94
CA ALA A 199 -11.10 -11.12 -5.46
C ALA A 199 -12.05 -11.96 -6.34
N ILE A 200 -11.94 -11.88 -7.67
CA ILE A 200 -12.71 -12.72 -8.60
C ILE A 200 -12.44 -14.22 -8.35
N ARG A 201 -11.17 -14.59 -8.13
CA ARG A 201 -10.83 -15.97 -7.80
C ARG A 201 -11.47 -16.43 -6.49
N GLU A 202 -11.50 -15.56 -5.47
CA GLU A 202 -12.14 -15.86 -4.18
C GLU A 202 -13.65 -16.06 -4.33
N ASP A 203 -14.32 -15.18 -5.06
CA ASP A 203 -15.77 -15.26 -5.34
C ASP A 203 -16.13 -16.59 -6.03
N HIS A 204 -15.28 -17.04 -6.95
CA HIS A 204 -15.42 -18.33 -7.63
C HIS A 204 -14.81 -19.52 -6.87
N LYS A 205 -14.33 -19.33 -5.64
CA LYS A 205 -13.68 -20.36 -4.79
C LYS A 205 -12.47 -21.02 -5.46
N LEU A 206 -11.78 -20.29 -6.34
CA LEU A 206 -10.57 -20.74 -7.02
C LEU A 206 -9.34 -20.40 -6.17
N ARG A 207 -8.60 -21.43 -5.75
CA ARG A 207 -7.38 -21.23 -4.96
C ARG A 207 -6.32 -20.46 -5.77
N ASN A 208 -5.62 -19.52 -5.15
CA ASN A 208 -4.54 -18.77 -5.82
C ASN A 208 -3.38 -19.66 -6.33
N ARG A 209 -3.19 -20.84 -5.73
CA ARG A 209 -2.19 -21.83 -6.17
C ARG A 209 -2.60 -22.61 -7.41
N LEU A 210 -3.86 -22.54 -7.83
CA LEU A 210 -4.34 -23.19 -9.05
C LEU A 210 -3.93 -22.33 -10.26
N PRO A 211 -3.05 -22.80 -11.16
CA PRO A 211 -2.72 -22.03 -12.35
C PRO A 211 -3.93 -21.97 -13.30
N LEU A 212 -4.23 -20.79 -13.81
CA LEU A 212 -5.25 -20.60 -14.85
C LEU A 212 -4.58 -20.41 -16.22
N ALA A 213 -5.30 -20.77 -17.28
CA ALA A 213 -4.79 -20.70 -18.64
C ALA A 213 -4.56 -19.26 -19.09
N SER A 214 -5.50 -18.38 -18.78
CA SER A 214 -5.41 -16.97 -19.17
C SER A 214 -6.22 -16.08 -18.24
N MET A 215 -5.88 -14.79 -18.26
CA MET A 215 -6.64 -13.71 -17.67
C MET A 215 -6.75 -12.58 -18.71
N THR A 216 -7.96 -12.06 -18.91
CA THR A 216 -8.18 -10.89 -19.78
C THR A 216 -8.43 -9.67 -18.90
N VAL A 217 -7.68 -8.59 -19.17
CA VAL A 217 -7.89 -7.27 -18.56
C VAL A 217 -8.31 -6.30 -19.65
N ALA A 218 -9.50 -5.72 -19.52
CA ALA A 218 -10.05 -4.79 -20.50
C ALA A 218 -10.17 -3.38 -19.91
N GLY A 219 -9.84 -2.38 -20.71
CA GLY A 219 -9.96 -0.98 -20.34
C GLY A 219 -9.01 -0.07 -21.12
N ALA A 220 -9.30 1.23 -21.11
CA ALA A 220 -8.55 2.23 -21.87
C ALA A 220 -7.06 2.35 -21.50
N LYS A 221 -6.70 2.02 -20.25
CA LYS A 221 -5.33 2.16 -19.72
C LYS A 221 -4.52 0.85 -19.74
N THR A 222 -5.04 -0.22 -20.30
CA THR A 222 -4.39 -1.54 -20.29
C THR A 222 -3.04 -1.57 -20.99
N GLY A 223 -2.79 -0.67 -21.94
CA GLY A 223 -1.49 -0.57 -22.62
C GLY A 223 -0.29 -0.34 -21.67
N ALA A 224 -0.49 0.34 -20.53
CA ALA A 224 0.54 0.54 -19.54
C ALA A 224 0.98 -0.77 -18.85
N LEU A 225 0.11 -1.79 -18.84
CA LEU A 225 0.37 -3.08 -18.19
C LEU A 225 1.33 -3.98 -18.96
N ASN A 226 1.57 -3.71 -20.26
CA ASN A 226 2.46 -4.54 -21.09
C ASN A 226 3.86 -4.69 -20.48
N ALA A 227 4.41 -3.61 -19.92
CA ALA A 227 5.74 -3.62 -19.30
C ALA A 227 5.80 -4.46 -18.01
N TYR A 228 4.65 -4.83 -17.46
CA TYR A 228 4.50 -5.55 -16.18
C TYR A 228 3.79 -6.89 -16.34
N ALA A 229 3.65 -7.39 -17.58
CA ALA A 229 2.87 -8.60 -17.88
C ALA A 229 3.35 -9.80 -17.07
N GLU A 230 4.65 -10.10 -17.08
CA GLU A 230 5.25 -11.21 -16.32
C GLU A 230 5.00 -11.07 -14.80
N LEU A 231 5.08 -9.85 -14.26
CA LEU A 231 4.83 -9.58 -12.86
C LEU A 231 3.37 -9.85 -12.49
N ILE A 232 2.43 -9.51 -13.37
CA ILE A 232 1.00 -9.77 -13.17
C ILE A 232 0.72 -11.27 -13.29
N GLU A 233 1.24 -11.93 -14.32
CA GLU A 233 1.07 -13.37 -14.56
C GLU A 233 1.54 -14.20 -13.36
N ASP A 234 2.71 -13.88 -12.83
CA ASP A 234 3.27 -14.54 -11.65
C ASP A 234 2.45 -14.24 -10.38
N GLU A 235 2.01 -12.98 -10.19
CA GLU A 235 1.25 -12.56 -9.02
C GLU A 235 -0.13 -13.21 -8.91
N VAL A 236 -0.82 -13.38 -10.03
CA VAL A 236 -2.15 -13.99 -10.09
C VAL A 236 -2.13 -15.46 -10.50
N ASN A 237 -0.95 -16.02 -10.78
CA ASN A 237 -0.75 -17.40 -11.20
C ASN A 237 -1.59 -17.76 -12.44
N VAL A 238 -1.38 -17.00 -13.51
CA VAL A 238 -1.96 -17.23 -14.84
C VAL A 238 -0.85 -17.44 -15.86
N LYS A 239 -1.11 -18.21 -16.91
CA LYS A 239 -0.11 -18.53 -17.93
C LYS A 239 -0.02 -17.47 -19.03
N ASN A 240 -1.11 -16.74 -19.24
CA ASN A 240 -1.23 -15.74 -20.30
C ASN A 240 -2.07 -14.54 -19.83
N LEU A 241 -1.51 -13.33 -19.95
CA LEU A 241 -2.23 -12.08 -19.77
C LEU A 241 -2.67 -11.55 -21.14
N ILE A 242 -3.96 -11.34 -21.31
CA ILE A 242 -4.56 -10.76 -22.51
C ILE A 242 -5.02 -9.35 -22.15
N LEU A 243 -4.51 -8.35 -22.89
CA LEU A 243 -4.88 -6.94 -22.70
C LEU A 243 -5.81 -6.50 -23.83
N ALA A 244 -7.04 -6.11 -23.47
CA ALA A 244 -8.05 -5.62 -24.40
C ALA A 244 -8.37 -4.15 -24.11
N GLN A 245 -8.62 -3.36 -25.16
CA GLN A 245 -9.03 -1.96 -24.99
C GLN A 245 -10.55 -1.83 -24.88
N ASN A 246 -11.28 -2.74 -25.49
CA ASN A 246 -12.74 -2.72 -25.51
C ASN A 246 -13.32 -3.56 -24.36
N VAL A 247 -14.07 -2.91 -23.48
CA VAL A 247 -14.74 -3.56 -22.33
C VAL A 247 -16.06 -4.20 -22.77
N GLU A 248 -16.70 -3.68 -23.83
CA GLU A 248 -18.05 -4.08 -24.25
C GLU A 248 -18.13 -5.53 -24.76
N GLU A 249 -16.99 -6.09 -25.18
CA GLU A 249 -16.90 -7.49 -25.60
C GLU A 249 -16.87 -8.49 -24.41
N LEU A 250 -16.62 -7.99 -23.20
CA LEU A 250 -16.34 -8.83 -22.04
C LEU A 250 -17.33 -8.62 -20.89
N ALA A 251 -18.08 -7.52 -20.88
CA ALA A 251 -18.98 -7.19 -19.79
C ALA A 251 -20.20 -6.41 -20.28
N ASP A 252 -21.36 -6.78 -19.77
CA ASP A 252 -22.58 -6.00 -19.94
C ASP A 252 -22.53 -4.76 -19.05
N GLN A 253 -22.87 -3.61 -19.61
CA GLN A 253 -22.97 -2.37 -18.84
C GLN A 253 -24.31 -2.30 -18.15
N THR A 254 -24.32 -2.08 -16.84
CA THR A 254 -25.53 -1.86 -16.06
C THR A 254 -25.54 -0.44 -15.49
N LEU A 255 -26.64 0.27 -15.68
CA LEU A 255 -26.83 1.59 -15.10
C LEU A 255 -27.26 1.46 -13.63
N TYR A 256 -26.42 1.95 -12.70
CA TYR A 256 -26.75 2.03 -11.29
C TYR A 256 -27.02 3.48 -10.86
N ILE A 257 -28.19 3.75 -10.33
CA ILE A 257 -28.61 5.09 -9.90
C ILE A 257 -28.28 5.28 -8.41
N ILE A 258 -27.37 6.21 -8.13
CA ILE A 258 -27.04 6.61 -6.76
C ILE A 258 -28.15 7.56 -6.25
N THR A 259 -29.22 6.97 -5.71
CA THR A 259 -30.43 7.66 -5.26
C THR A 259 -30.17 8.90 -4.38
N PRO A 260 -29.22 8.90 -3.41
CA PRO A 260 -28.96 10.10 -2.59
C PRO A 260 -28.42 11.29 -3.39
N LEU A 261 -27.71 11.06 -4.48
CA LEU A 261 -27.15 12.12 -5.34
C LEU A 261 -28.20 12.67 -6.30
N VAL A 262 -28.93 11.77 -6.96
CA VAL A 262 -29.94 12.11 -7.96
C VAL A 262 -31.20 12.67 -7.32
N GLY A 263 -31.60 12.16 -6.14
CA GLY A 263 -32.81 12.53 -5.45
C GLY A 263 -32.91 14.01 -5.06
N LYS A 264 -31.78 14.63 -4.70
CA LYS A 264 -31.71 16.06 -4.39
C LYS A 264 -32.01 16.97 -5.59
N ARG A 265 -31.68 16.53 -6.80
CA ARG A 265 -31.83 17.32 -8.04
C ARG A 265 -33.09 16.95 -8.82
N LEU A 266 -33.41 15.66 -8.90
CA LEU A 266 -34.45 15.11 -9.79
C LEU A 266 -35.51 14.27 -9.05
N GLY A 267 -35.72 14.54 -7.77
CA GLY A 267 -36.61 13.73 -6.90
C GLY A 267 -37.98 13.47 -7.47
N ARG A 268 -38.62 14.48 -8.14
CA ARG A 268 -39.93 14.35 -8.78
C ARG A 268 -39.95 13.37 -9.97
N PHE A 269 -38.81 13.14 -10.61
CA PHE A 269 -38.65 12.22 -11.75
C PHE A 269 -38.07 10.87 -11.36
N MET A 270 -37.83 10.62 -10.07
CA MET A 270 -37.11 9.46 -9.58
C MET A 270 -37.76 8.13 -9.99
N LYS A 271 -39.08 8.09 -10.03
CA LYS A 271 -39.83 6.91 -10.45
C LYS A 271 -39.58 6.57 -11.92
N ASP A 272 -39.55 7.59 -12.77
CA ASP A 272 -39.34 7.43 -14.21
C ASP A 272 -37.90 7.09 -14.51
N ILE A 273 -36.95 7.70 -13.78
CA ILE A 273 -35.51 7.40 -13.85
C ILE A 273 -35.22 5.95 -13.44
N LEU A 274 -35.82 5.46 -12.36
CA LEU A 274 -35.69 4.07 -11.93
C LEU A 274 -36.36 3.08 -12.89
N ALA A 275 -37.46 3.49 -13.55
CA ALA A 275 -38.05 2.67 -14.60
C ALA A 275 -37.18 2.61 -15.86
N ALA A 276 -36.67 3.75 -16.31
CA ALA A 276 -35.77 3.83 -17.47
C ALA A 276 -34.44 3.12 -17.23
N SER A 277 -33.89 3.13 -16.02
CA SER A 277 -32.64 2.41 -15.70
C SER A 277 -32.72 0.89 -15.82
N LYS A 278 -33.94 0.35 -15.77
CA LYS A 278 -34.20 -1.09 -15.96
C LYS A 278 -34.41 -1.50 -17.41
N THR A 279 -34.56 -0.51 -18.29
CA THR A 279 -34.62 -0.74 -19.74
C THR A 279 -33.23 -0.58 -20.33
N THR A 280 -32.93 -1.23 -21.47
CA THR A 280 -31.65 -1.13 -22.17
C THR A 280 -31.54 0.13 -23.05
N GLU A 281 -32.44 1.11 -22.86
CA GLU A 281 -32.55 2.30 -23.74
C GLU A 281 -31.69 3.50 -23.28
N TRP A 282 -30.89 3.37 -22.22
CA TRP A 282 -29.96 4.42 -21.81
C TRP A 282 -28.69 4.43 -22.66
N ARG A 283 -28.11 5.60 -22.89
CA ARG A 283 -26.86 5.78 -23.62
C ARG A 283 -25.85 6.47 -22.71
N LYS A 284 -24.59 6.04 -22.83
CA LYS A 284 -23.46 6.72 -22.22
C LYS A 284 -23.13 7.94 -23.08
N ASN A 285 -23.09 9.13 -22.48
CA ASN A 285 -22.47 10.30 -23.10
C ASN A 285 -21.02 10.34 -22.67
N ASP A 286 -20.14 10.64 -23.63
CA ASP A 286 -18.68 10.72 -23.43
C ASP A 286 -18.22 12.11 -22.91
N ASP A 287 -19.14 12.89 -22.26
CA ASP A 287 -18.85 14.20 -21.65
C ASP A 287 -18.38 14.10 -20.20
#